data_8cd042636504412672e8e35f4e11ad9b
#
_entry.id   8cd042636504412672e8e35f4e11ad9b
#
_cell.length_a   1.000
_cell.length_b   1.000
_cell.length_c   1.000
_cell.angle_alpha   90.00
_cell.angle_beta   90.00
_cell.angle_gamma   90.00
#
_symmetry.space_group_name_H-M   'P 1'
#
loop_
_entity.id
_entity.type
_entity.pdbx_description
1 polymer ?
#
loop_
_entity_poly.entity_id
_entity_poly.type
_entity_poly.pdbx_seq_one_letter_code
_entity_poly.pdbx_strand_id
1 'polypeptide(L)'
;MGGALSGLAGSAFSLAVPAAVIGAVHGGIAGSRRLYPWRRWQGVTAFVLDHTWALVTSTASLLSHAVAALSKDTSFLPNLSERQSRHVYVGGFRMRSGFVVTLGNTVSGLADSGEHRSTLVTDHEDVHVWQARWFGPLYPVLYVAWMVSGAAVGL
;
A
#
# COMPACT_ATOMS: atom_id res chain seq x y z
N MET A 1 -19.09 6.01 -36.79
CA MET A 1 -17.84 5.85 -36.00
C MET A 1 -17.63 6.89 -34.89
N GLY A 2 -18.37 8.01 -34.82
CA GLY A 2 -18.21 9.07 -33.79
C GLY A 2 -18.71 8.70 -32.39
N GLY A 3 -19.71 7.84 -32.23
CA GLY A 3 -20.30 7.51 -30.92
C GLY A 3 -19.44 6.67 -30.00
N ALA A 4 -18.57 5.81 -30.53
CA ALA A 4 -17.67 4.98 -29.70
C ALA A 4 -16.53 5.78 -29.09
N LEU A 5 -15.98 6.76 -29.81
CA LEU A 5 -14.89 7.63 -29.32
C LEU A 5 -15.37 8.59 -28.24
N SER A 6 -16.59 9.13 -28.36
CA SER A 6 -17.17 10.00 -27.32
C SER A 6 -17.51 9.23 -26.04
N GLY A 7 -17.94 7.98 -26.13
CA GLY A 7 -18.16 7.10 -24.99
C GLY A 7 -16.87 6.75 -24.25
N LEU A 8 -15.78 6.45 -24.96
CA LEU A 8 -14.46 6.18 -24.38
C LEU A 8 -13.85 7.42 -23.71
N ALA A 9 -13.99 8.60 -24.32
CA ALA A 9 -13.51 9.84 -23.73
C ALA A 9 -14.27 10.19 -22.44
N GLY A 10 -15.60 10.02 -22.43
CA GLY A 10 -16.43 10.22 -21.24
C GLY A 10 -16.08 9.27 -20.10
N SER A 11 -15.87 7.98 -20.38
CA SER A 11 -15.47 7.01 -19.35
C SER A 11 -14.04 7.24 -18.83
N ALA A 12 -13.10 7.63 -19.70
CA ALA A 12 -11.75 7.97 -19.27
C ALA A 12 -11.75 9.20 -18.34
N PHE A 13 -12.53 10.22 -18.62
CA PHE A 13 -12.64 11.41 -17.78
C PHE A 13 -13.30 11.10 -16.43
N SER A 14 -14.32 10.22 -16.40
CA SER A 14 -14.98 9.81 -15.15
C SER A 14 -14.07 9.05 -14.18
N LEU A 15 -13.03 8.38 -14.67
CA LEU A 15 -12.03 7.71 -13.84
C LEU A 15 -10.85 8.61 -13.46
N ALA A 16 -10.52 9.60 -14.28
CA ALA A 16 -9.38 10.49 -14.04
C ALA A 16 -9.55 11.35 -12.77
N VAL A 17 -10.76 11.87 -12.53
CA VAL A 17 -11.04 12.71 -11.36
C VAL A 17 -10.88 11.94 -10.04
N PRO A 18 -11.54 10.79 -9.82
CA PRO A 18 -11.33 10.02 -8.60
C PRO A 18 -9.89 9.54 -8.45
N ALA A 19 -9.21 9.14 -9.53
CA ALA A 19 -7.79 8.77 -9.47
C ALA A 19 -6.90 9.94 -9.02
N ALA A 20 -7.14 11.14 -9.54
CA ALA A 20 -6.41 12.35 -9.14
C ALA A 20 -6.66 12.70 -7.67
N VAL A 21 -7.90 12.60 -7.18
CA VAL A 21 -8.24 12.86 -5.77
C VAL A 21 -7.54 11.83 -4.87
N ILE A 22 -7.62 10.55 -5.19
CA ILE A 22 -6.94 9.48 -4.43
C ILE A 22 -5.43 9.71 -4.43
N GLY A 23 -4.84 10.00 -5.59
CA GLY A 23 -3.41 10.29 -5.71
C GLY A 23 -2.99 11.51 -4.90
N ALA A 24 -3.81 12.57 -4.87
CA ALA A 24 -3.55 13.76 -4.06
C ALA A 24 -3.61 13.46 -2.55
N VAL A 25 -4.59 12.68 -2.09
CA VAL A 25 -4.69 12.26 -0.69
C VAL A 25 -3.48 11.41 -0.30
N HIS A 26 -3.13 10.42 -1.10
CA HIS A 26 -1.94 9.60 -0.91
C HIS A 26 -0.66 10.43 -0.87
N GLY A 27 -0.49 11.30 -1.86
CA GLY A 27 0.67 12.20 -1.96
C GLY A 27 0.77 13.14 -0.76
N GLY A 28 -0.35 13.65 -0.27
CA GLY A 28 -0.41 14.49 0.93
C GLY A 28 0.03 13.73 2.19
N ILE A 29 -0.50 12.51 2.40
CA ILE A 29 -0.11 11.65 3.54
C ILE A 29 1.37 11.27 3.45
N ALA A 30 1.83 10.81 2.30
CA ALA A 30 3.21 10.40 2.09
C ALA A 30 4.21 11.58 2.20
N GLY A 31 3.84 12.73 1.65
CA GLY A 31 4.65 13.95 1.71
C GLY A 31 4.81 14.49 3.12
N SER A 32 3.71 14.58 3.88
CA SER A 32 3.74 15.03 5.29
C SER A 32 4.62 14.14 6.18
N ARG A 33 4.79 12.87 5.80
CA ARG A 33 5.57 11.85 6.53
C ARG A 33 6.96 11.61 5.95
N ARG A 34 7.35 12.33 4.90
CA ARG A 34 8.64 12.15 4.20
C ARG A 34 8.90 10.70 3.79
N LEU A 35 7.85 10.02 3.31
CA LEU A 35 7.87 8.58 3.08
C LEU A 35 8.92 8.14 2.07
N TYR A 36 9.15 8.94 1.01
CA TYR A 36 10.02 8.57 -0.10
C TYR A 36 11.36 9.30 -0.03
N PRO A 37 12.47 8.56 0.18
CA PRO A 37 13.82 9.14 0.15
C PRO A 37 14.24 9.46 -1.30
N TRP A 38 14.01 10.68 -1.74
CA TRP A 38 14.25 11.16 -3.11
C TRP A 38 15.69 11.00 -3.60
N ARG A 39 16.65 10.85 -2.68
CA ARG A 39 18.06 10.63 -3.01
C ARG A 39 18.37 9.17 -3.39
N ARG A 40 17.42 8.26 -3.21
CA ARG A 40 17.57 6.84 -3.53
C ARG A 40 16.62 6.48 -4.66
N TRP A 41 17.12 5.72 -5.64
CA TRP A 41 16.31 5.29 -6.77
C TRP A 41 15.07 4.47 -6.33
N GLN A 42 15.21 3.69 -5.24
CA GLN A 42 14.10 2.92 -4.68
C GLN A 42 12.94 3.83 -4.21
N GLY A 43 13.27 4.97 -3.58
CA GLY A 43 12.25 5.93 -3.13
C GLY A 43 11.51 6.57 -4.29
N VAL A 44 12.25 6.94 -5.35
CA VAL A 44 11.66 7.49 -6.58
C VAL A 44 10.77 6.45 -7.27
N THR A 45 11.26 5.22 -7.44
CA THR A 45 10.50 4.13 -8.06
C THR A 45 9.24 3.81 -7.25
N ALA A 46 9.35 3.71 -5.91
CA ALA A 46 8.22 3.50 -5.03
C ALA A 46 7.16 4.59 -5.19
N PHE A 47 7.57 5.86 -5.19
CA PHE A 47 6.66 6.99 -5.42
C PHE A 47 5.93 6.89 -6.75
N VAL A 48 6.68 6.67 -7.83
CA VAL A 48 6.09 6.59 -9.18
C VAL A 48 5.09 5.44 -9.25
N LEU A 49 5.45 4.24 -8.79
CA LEU A 49 4.56 3.09 -8.83
C LEU A 49 3.32 3.29 -7.97
N ASP A 50 3.47 3.77 -6.73
CA ASP A 50 2.36 3.96 -5.79
C ASP A 50 1.33 4.99 -6.29
N HIS A 51 1.76 5.98 -7.08
CA HIS A 51 0.89 7.07 -7.58
C HIS A 51 0.44 6.90 -9.04
N THR A 52 0.87 5.82 -9.71
CA THR A 52 0.48 5.52 -11.09
C THR A 52 -0.05 4.10 -11.23
N TRP A 53 0.79 3.16 -11.59
CA TRP A 53 0.45 1.78 -11.87
C TRP A 53 -0.16 1.04 -10.67
N ALA A 54 0.41 1.22 -9.48
CA ALA A 54 -0.06 0.59 -8.25
C ALA A 54 -1.10 1.42 -7.48
N LEU A 55 -1.64 2.50 -8.06
CA LEU A 55 -2.59 3.38 -7.38
C LEU A 55 -3.81 2.61 -6.85
N VAL A 56 -4.29 1.61 -7.57
CA VAL A 56 -5.42 0.77 -7.15
C VAL A 56 -5.10 0.01 -5.88
N THR A 57 -3.93 -0.63 -5.79
CA THR A 57 -3.49 -1.36 -4.60
C THR A 57 -3.13 -0.39 -3.46
N SER A 58 -2.50 0.74 -3.79
CA SER A 58 -2.19 1.78 -2.80
C SER A 58 -3.45 2.40 -2.20
N THR A 59 -4.56 2.46 -2.95
CA THR A 59 -5.85 2.93 -2.42
C THR A 59 -6.31 2.10 -1.22
N ALA A 60 -6.03 0.80 -1.19
CA ALA A 60 -6.37 -0.06 -0.06
C ALA A 60 -5.67 0.39 1.25
N SER A 61 -4.52 1.05 1.17
CA SER A 61 -3.81 1.58 2.35
C SER A 61 -4.57 2.70 3.05
N LEU A 62 -5.50 3.40 2.36
CA LEU A 62 -6.34 4.43 2.98
C LEU A 62 -7.17 3.86 4.13
N LEU A 63 -7.56 2.58 4.05
CA LEU A 63 -8.23 1.90 5.16
C LEU A 63 -7.33 1.84 6.41
N SER A 64 -6.06 1.46 6.24
CA SER A 64 -5.10 1.43 7.35
C SER A 64 -4.85 2.83 7.92
N HIS A 65 -4.80 3.86 7.07
CA HIS A 65 -4.66 5.24 7.53
C HIS A 65 -5.90 5.74 8.29
N ALA A 66 -7.11 5.41 7.83
CA ALA A 66 -8.35 5.75 8.51
C ALA A 66 -8.44 5.09 9.89
N VAL A 67 -8.16 3.78 9.97
CA VAL A 67 -8.11 3.06 11.24
C VAL A 67 -7.06 3.66 12.17
N ALA A 68 -5.86 3.96 11.66
CA ALA A 68 -4.80 4.57 12.46
C ALA A 68 -5.18 5.97 13.00
N ALA A 69 -5.92 6.76 12.22
CA ALA A 69 -6.39 8.07 12.64
C ALA A 69 -7.46 8.01 13.73
N LEU A 70 -8.25 6.94 13.76
CA LEU A 70 -9.36 6.73 14.72
C LEU A 70 -8.94 5.93 15.96
N SER A 71 -7.82 5.23 15.91
CA SER A 71 -7.36 4.34 16.99
C SER A 71 -6.33 5.04 17.86
N LYS A 72 -6.56 5.04 19.18
CA LYS A 72 -5.61 5.57 20.18
C LYS A 72 -4.39 4.66 20.38
N ASP A 73 -4.50 3.39 20.03
CA ASP A 73 -3.47 2.37 20.24
C ASP A 73 -2.62 2.15 18.98
N THR A 74 -2.61 3.15 18.10
CA THR A 74 -1.84 3.09 16.85
C THR A 74 -0.75 4.14 16.88
N SER A 75 0.49 3.72 16.59
CA SER A 75 1.61 4.64 16.42
C SER A 75 2.30 4.41 15.07
N PHE A 76 2.65 5.52 14.42
CA PHE A 76 3.41 5.53 13.17
C PHE A 76 4.90 5.45 13.47
N LEU A 77 5.63 4.63 12.72
CA LEU A 77 7.08 4.45 12.84
C LEU A 77 7.83 5.20 11.71
N PRO A 78 8.19 6.49 11.91
CA PRO A 78 8.70 7.34 10.82
C PRO A 78 10.02 6.83 10.24
N ASN A 79 11.00 6.48 11.09
CA ASN A 79 12.33 6.05 10.63
C ASN A 79 12.28 4.76 9.80
N LEU A 80 11.46 3.80 10.23
CA LEU A 80 11.27 2.54 9.53
C LEU A 80 10.51 2.76 8.22
N SER A 81 9.51 3.64 8.24
CA SER A 81 8.69 3.98 7.08
C SER A 81 9.52 4.66 5.99
N GLU A 82 10.34 5.66 6.33
CA GLU A 82 11.22 6.33 5.38
C GLU A 82 12.27 5.36 4.81
N ARG A 83 12.90 4.55 5.67
CA ARG A 83 13.91 3.58 5.22
C ARG A 83 13.37 2.60 4.18
N GLN A 84 12.11 2.18 4.33
CA GLN A 84 11.48 1.17 3.50
C GLN A 84 10.51 1.74 2.46
N SER A 85 10.36 3.07 2.38
CA SER A 85 9.45 3.77 1.46
C SER A 85 8.02 3.26 1.53
N ARG A 86 7.52 2.94 2.73
CA ARG A 86 6.17 2.46 3.01
C ARG A 86 5.71 2.89 4.38
N HIS A 87 4.40 3.02 4.59
CA HIS A 87 3.88 3.35 5.91
C HIS A 87 3.93 2.13 6.84
N VAL A 88 4.45 2.31 8.05
CA VAL A 88 4.55 1.26 9.07
C VAL A 88 3.88 1.72 10.34
N TYR A 89 2.93 0.90 10.84
CA TYR A 89 2.20 1.17 12.06
C TYR A 89 2.35 0.04 13.09
N VAL A 90 2.62 0.41 14.33
CA VAL A 90 2.37 -0.44 15.50
C VAL A 90 0.87 -0.35 15.80
N GLY A 91 0.22 -1.47 16.04
CA GLY A 91 -1.23 -1.51 16.20
C GLY A 91 -1.99 -1.18 14.91
N GLY A 92 -3.18 -0.60 15.03
CA GLY A 92 -4.00 -0.18 13.90
C GLY A 92 -4.75 -1.33 13.23
N PHE A 93 -4.90 -1.24 11.90
CA PHE A 93 -5.65 -2.23 11.13
C PHE A 93 -5.00 -3.62 11.20
N ARG A 94 -5.79 -4.61 11.59
CA ARG A 94 -5.39 -6.03 11.64
C ARG A 94 -6.62 -6.92 11.48
N MET A 95 -6.47 -8.03 10.81
CA MET A 95 -7.56 -9.01 10.64
C MET A 95 -7.71 -9.92 11.87
N ARG A 96 -6.62 -10.17 12.58
CA ARG A 96 -6.57 -11.01 13.78
C ARG A 96 -5.45 -10.53 14.70
N SER A 97 -5.62 -10.70 16.01
CA SER A 97 -4.58 -10.41 16.99
C SER A 97 -3.30 -11.22 16.69
N GLY A 98 -2.16 -10.55 16.73
CA GLY A 98 -0.84 -11.14 16.46
C GLY A 98 -0.48 -11.25 14.97
N PHE A 99 -1.37 -10.85 14.06
CA PHE A 99 -1.08 -10.82 12.63
C PHE A 99 -0.78 -9.39 12.16
N VAL A 100 0.22 -9.29 11.29
CA VAL A 100 0.54 -8.08 10.53
C VAL A 100 -0.18 -8.16 9.20
N VAL A 101 -0.63 -7.03 8.70
CA VAL A 101 -1.35 -6.93 7.43
C VAL A 101 -0.67 -5.90 6.55
N THR A 102 -0.39 -6.29 5.33
CA THR A 102 0.07 -5.39 4.27
C THR A 102 -1.09 -5.03 3.34
N LEU A 103 -1.41 -3.74 3.26
CA LEU A 103 -2.38 -3.19 2.31
C LEU A 103 -1.69 -2.15 1.44
N GLY A 104 -1.51 -2.46 0.16
CA GLY A 104 -0.78 -1.60 -0.77
C GLY A 104 0.61 -1.24 -0.26
N ASN A 105 0.85 0.03 0.02
CA ASN A 105 2.12 0.53 0.56
C ASN A 105 2.11 0.73 2.08
N THR A 106 1.23 0.05 2.81
CA THR A 106 1.11 0.18 4.26
C THR A 106 1.18 -1.17 4.97
N VAL A 107 2.04 -1.26 5.97
CA VAL A 107 2.15 -2.37 6.92
C VAL A 107 1.53 -1.95 8.23
N SER A 108 0.59 -2.73 8.76
CA SER A 108 -0.19 -2.40 9.95
C SER A 108 -0.36 -3.62 10.85
N GLY A 109 -0.57 -3.40 12.13
CA GLY A 109 -0.77 -4.48 13.10
C GLY A 109 0.49 -4.97 13.79
N LEU A 110 1.65 -4.29 13.60
CA LEU A 110 2.85 -4.67 14.34
C LEU A 110 2.59 -4.66 15.85
N ALA A 111 3.19 -5.61 16.54
CA ALA A 111 3.25 -5.58 18.00
C ALA A 111 4.33 -4.58 18.45
N ASP A 112 4.13 -3.97 19.61
CA ASP A 112 5.16 -3.17 20.28
C ASP A 112 6.21 -4.11 20.88
N SER A 113 7.07 -4.67 20.05
CA SER A 113 8.00 -5.76 20.41
C SER A 113 9.48 -5.39 20.26
N GLY A 114 9.76 -4.10 20.18
CA GLY A 114 11.11 -3.57 19.98
C GLY A 114 11.53 -3.48 18.52
N GLU A 115 12.52 -2.62 18.26
CA GLU A 115 12.92 -2.23 16.91
C GLU A 115 13.44 -3.40 16.06
N HIS A 116 14.23 -4.29 16.66
CA HIS A 116 14.81 -5.42 15.91
C HIS A 116 13.75 -6.37 15.38
N ARG A 117 12.76 -6.76 16.19
CA ARG A 117 11.68 -7.65 15.78
C ARG A 117 10.75 -6.96 14.78
N SER A 118 10.46 -5.69 14.98
CA SER A 118 9.69 -4.89 14.02
C SER A 118 10.38 -4.81 12.67
N THR A 119 11.71 -4.69 12.65
CA THR A 119 12.51 -4.71 11.41
C THR A 119 12.40 -6.05 10.69
N LEU A 120 12.60 -7.18 11.38
CA LEU A 120 12.53 -8.51 10.76
C LEU A 120 11.14 -8.79 10.15
N VAL A 121 10.07 -8.46 10.87
CA VAL A 121 8.71 -8.64 10.35
C VAL A 121 8.48 -7.74 9.15
N THR A 122 8.88 -6.47 9.23
CA THR A 122 8.67 -5.54 8.12
C THR A 122 9.53 -5.85 6.92
N ASP A 123 10.71 -6.43 7.06
CA ASP A 123 11.53 -6.89 5.93
C ASP A 123 10.84 -8.04 5.19
N HIS A 124 10.14 -8.94 5.89
CA HIS A 124 9.27 -9.93 5.26
C HIS A 124 8.11 -9.28 4.50
N GLU A 125 7.40 -8.35 5.15
CA GLU A 125 6.27 -7.63 4.54
C GLU A 125 6.69 -6.75 3.35
N ASP A 126 7.98 -6.39 3.24
CA ASP A 126 8.52 -5.63 2.11
C ASP A 126 8.32 -6.36 0.78
N VAL A 127 8.44 -7.66 0.78
CA VAL A 127 8.20 -8.47 -0.41
C VAL A 127 6.78 -8.24 -0.93
N HIS A 128 5.79 -8.25 -0.04
CA HIS A 128 4.38 -8.04 -0.41
C HIS A 128 4.10 -6.62 -0.91
N VAL A 129 4.74 -5.61 -0.32
CA VAL A 129 4.64 -4.22 -0.80
C VAL A 129 5.23 -4.09 -2.19
N TRP A 130 6.42 -4.66 -2.45
CA TRP A 130 7.04 -4.61 -3.77
C TRP A 130 6.28 -5.45 -4.80
N GLN A 131 5.72 -6.58 -4.42
CA GLN A 131 4.81 -7.34 -5.28
C GLN A 131 3.58 -6.51 -5.66
N ALA A 132 2.94 -5.84 -4.69
CA ALA A 132 1.81 -4.96 -4.97
C ALA A 132 2.19 -3.81 -5.91
N ARG A 133 3.38 -3.23 -5.78
CA ARG A 133 3.91 -2.19 -6.67
C ARG A 133 4.14 -2.69 -8.09
N TRP A 134 4.83 -3.82 -8.24
CA TRP A 134 5.18 -4.35 -9.56
C TRP A 134 3.98 -4.92 -10.32
N PHE A 135 3.11 -5.65 -9.62
CA PHE A 135 1.92 -6.23 -10.24
C PHE A 135 0.73 -5.25 -10.29
N GLY A 136 0.74 -4.18 -9.52
CA GLY A 136 -0.28 -3.13 -9.55
C GLY A 136 -1.69 -3.70 -9.42
N PRO A 137 -2.63 -3.36 -10.33
CA PRO A 137 -4.01 -3.81 -10.26
C PRO A 137 -4.17 -5.34 -10.42
N LEU A 138 -3.17 -6.04 -10.93
CA LEU A 138 -3.18 -7.49 -11.06
C LEU A 138 -2.85 -8.21 -9.75
N TYR A 139 -2.21 -7.52 -8.79
CA TYR A 139 -1.74 -8.14 -7.56
C TYR A 139 -2.84 -8.86 -6.76
N PRO A 140 -4.02 -8.28 -6.51
CA PRO A 140 -5.07 -8.96 -5.75
C PRO A 140 -5.51 -10.28 -6.40
N VAL A 141 -5.62 -10.30 -7.73
CA VAL A 141 -6.02 -11.51 -8.48
C VAL A 141 -4.95 -12.58 -8.40
N LEU A 142 -3.69 -12.21 -8.61
CA LEU A 142 -2.54 -13.12 -8.52
C LEU A 142 -2.38 -13.67 -7.09
N TYR A 143 -2.57 -12.83 -6.08
CA TYR A 143 -2.49 -13.24 -4.68
C TYR A 143 -3.55 -14.28 -4.32
N VAL A 144 -4.82 -14.05 -4.71
CA VAL A 144 -5.91 -15.00 -4.49
C VAL A 144 -5.67 -16.30 -5.27
N ALA A 145 -5.24 -16.22 -6.52
CA ALA A 145 -4.93 -17.39 -7.34
C ALA A 145 -3.82 -18.24 -6.68
N TRP A 146 -2.79 -17.59 -6.15
CA TRP A 146 -1.70 -18.26 -5.45
C TRP A 146 -2.15 -18.93 -4.14
N MET A 147 -2.97 -18.24 -3.34
CA MET A 147 -3.55 -18.80 -2.12
C MET A 147 -4.38 -20.04 -2.41
N VAL A 148 -5.26 -19.98 -3.43
CA VAL A 148 -6.12 -21.11 -3.83
C VAL A 148 -5.26 -22.28 -4.33
N SER A 149 -4.26 -22.01 -5.15
CA SER A 149 -3.35 -23.04 -5.67
C SER A 149 -2.56 -23.69 -4.55
N GLY A 150 -2.02 -22.91 -3.60
CA GLY A 150 -1.31 -23.44 -2.42
C GLY A 150 -2.20 -24.34 -1.56
N ALA A 151 -3.45 -23.89 -1.30
CA ALA A 151 -4.41 -24.70 -0.55
C ALA A 151 -4.79 -26.00 -1.26
N ALA A 152 -4.88 -25.97 -2.60
CA ALA A 152 -5.20 -27.17 -3.41
C ALA A 152 -4.05 -28.19 -3.46
N VAL A 153 -2.80 -27.73 -3.34
CA VAL A 153 -1.59 -28.59 -3.37
C VAL A 153 -1.17 -29.05 -1.96
N GLY A 154 -1.84 -28.54 -0.90
CA GLY A 154 -1.57 -28.93 0.49
C GLY A 154 -0.29 -28.29 1.08
N LEU A 155 0.10 -27.15 0.58
CA LEU A 155 1.22 -26.33 1.09
C LEU A 155 0.77 -25.41 2.22
#